data_eb4413b4bc91d4807e741279fe26e23a
#
_entry.id   eb4413b4bc91d4807e741279fe26e23a
#
_cell.length_a   1.000
_cell.length_b   1.000
_cell.length_c   1.000
_cell.angle_alpha   90.00
_cell.angle_beta   90.00
_cell.angle_gamma   90.00
#
_symmetry.space_group_name_H-M   'P 1'
#
loop_
_entity.id
_entity.type
_entity.pdbx_description
1 polymer ?
#
loop_
_entity_poly.entity_id
_entity_poly.type
_entity_poly.pdbx_seq_one_letter_code
_entity_poly.pdbx_strand_id
1 'polypeptide(L)'
;QMFRPTTGMVNVFLMNAGIIQNGIPFLTEKWHWAVTYLLIGVWQGMGWGTIIYLAAITGISGELYEAAMIDGANRWQRMWNITLPGIRGTVVTLLIMNLGKVMGSNYERLDQFGNTQVKDFSYQLAIYIYDKGLASAKFSMATAVGLFQSLVGLVLVLLSDRIAKMLGEEGLL
;
A
#
# COMPACT_ATOMS: atom_id res chain seq x y z
N GLN A 1 -1.87 -21.84 -0.66
CA GLN A 1 -2.85 -22.84 -1.14
C GLN A 1 -4.17 -22.20 -1.57
N MET A 2 -4.59 -21.04 -1.05
CA MET A 2 -5.88 -20.40 -1.38
C MET A 2 -6.07 -20.06 -2.86
N PHE A 3 -5.00 -19.74 -3.57
CA PHE A 3 -5.01 -19.22 -4.96
C PHE A 3 -4.57 -20.24 -6.02
N ARG A 4 -4.56 -21.55 -5.71
CA ARG A 4 -4.24 -22.57 -6.72
C ARG A 4 -5.34 -22.64 -7.79
N PRO A 5 -4.99 -22.83 -9.08
CA PRO A 5 -5.97 -22.83 -10.16
C PRO A 5 -7.07 -23.91 -10.00
N THR A 6 -6.72 -25.11 -9.56
CA THR A 6 -7.66 -26.25 -9.50
C THR A 6 -8.24 -26.50 -8.11
N THR A 7 -7.46 -26.33 -7.06
CA THR A 7 -7.82 -26.71 -5.67
C THR A 7 -7.86 -25.54 -4.71
N GLY A 8 -7.58 -24.32 -5.20
CA GLY A 8 -7.59 -23.12 -4.39
C GLY A 8 -9.00 -22.74 -3.96
N MET A 9 -9.17 -22.41 -2.68
CA MET A 9 -10.48 -22.07 -2.09
C MET A 9 -11.20 -20.97 -2.88
N VAL A 10 -10.48 -19.95 -3.34
CA VAL A 10 -11.05 -18.83 -4.13
C VAL A 10 -11.61 -19.33 -5.46
N ASN A 11 -10.83 -20.14 -6.20
CA ASN A 11 -11.28 -20.69 -7.48
C ASN A 11 -12.44 -21.68 -7.30
N VAL A 12 -12.37 -22.56 -6.30
CA VAL A 12 -13.47 -23.50 -5.99
C VAL A 12 -14.75 -22.76 -5.65
N PHE A 13 -14.67 -21.70 -4.85
CA PHE A 13 -15.84 -20.87 -4.53
C PHE A 13 -16.42 -20.19 -5.77
N LEU A 14 -15.59 -19.60 -6.63
CA LEU A 14 -16.02 -18.91 -7.86
C LEU A 14 -16.62 -19.89 -8.88
N MET A 15 -16.07 -21.11 -9.00
CA MET A 15 -16.61 -22.16 -9.87
C MET A 15 -17.95 -22.68 -9.34
N ASN A 16 -18.07 -22.93 -8.04
CA ASN A 16 -19.33 -23.39 -7.43
C ASN A 16 -20.44 -22.33 -7.49
N ALA A 17 -20.06 -21.05 -7.44
CA ALA A 17 -20.99 -19.93 -7.64
C ALA A 17 -21.38 -19.71 -9.11
N GLY A 18 -20.83 -20.47 -10.06
CA GLY A 18 -21.10 -20.35 -11.49
C GLY A 18 -20.53 -19.08 -12.14
N ILE A 19 -19.63 -18.37 -11.45
CA ILE A 19 -19.04 -17.12 -11.93
C ILE A 19 -17.96 -17.37 -12.97
N ILE A 20 -17.18 -18.45 -12.80
CA ILE A 20 -16.12 -18.87 -13.72
C ILE A 20 -16.28 -20.34 -14.09
N GLN A 21 -15.90 -20.69 -15.32
CA GLN A 21 -15.91 -22.08 -15.78
C GLN A 21 -14.57 -22.79 -15.56
N ASN A 22 -13.46 -22.04 -15.62
CA ASN A 22 -12.11 -22.54 -15.44
C ASN A 22 -11.40 -21.77 -14.31
N GLY A 23 -10.51 -22.45 -13.59
CA GLY A 23 -9.75 -21.82 -12.51
C GLY A 23 -8.81 -20.74 -13.02
N ILE A 24 -8.87 -19.57 -12.39
CA ILE A 24 -8.01 -18.41 -12.69
C ILE A 24 -6.58 -18.70 -12.19
N PRO A 25 -5.54 -18.49 -13.02
CA PRO A 25 -4.14 -18.71 -12.64
C PRO A 25 -3.59 -17.50 -11.85
N PHE A 26 -4.16 -17.22 -10.68
CA PHE A 26 -3.87 -16.05 -9.84
C PHE A 26 -2.38 -15.81 -9.58
N LEU A 27 -1.58 -16.86 -9.44
CA LEU A 27 -0.18 -16.76 -9.04
C LEU A 27 0.81 -17.17 -10.13
N THR A 28 0.34 -17.75 -11.23
CA THR A 28 1.21 -18.34 -12.27
C THR A 28 1.30 -17.50 -13.53
N GLU A 29 0.41 -16.55 -13.70
CA GLU A 29 0.41 -15.60 -14.80
C GLU A 29 0.77 -14.19 -14.31
N LYS A 30 1.63 -13.47 -15.03
CA LYS A 30 2.24 -12.21 -14.61
C LYS A 30 1.21 -11.15 -14.20
N TRP A 31 0.20 -10.91 -15.02
CA TRP A 31 -0.82 -9.90 -14.74
C TRP A 31 -1.77 -10.29 -13.63
N HIS A 32 -2.21 -11.55 -13.60
CA HIS A 32 -3.04 -12.06 -12.51
C HIS A 32 -2.28 -12.01 -11.17
N TRP A 33 -0.99 -12.35 -11.19
CA TRP A 33 -0.13 -12.23 -10.02
C TRP A 33 -0.04 -10.77 -9.53
N ALA A 34 0.24 -9.83 -10.43
CA ALA A 34 0.38 -8.42 -10.07
C ALA A 34 -0.92 -7.87 -9.45
N VAL A 35 -2.07 -8.13 -10.08
CA VAL A 35 -3.38 -7.70 -9.56
C VAL A 35 -3.68 -8.35 -8.21
N THR A 36 -3.45 -9.66 -8.07
CA THR A 36 -3.68 -10.40 -6.82
C THR A 36 -2.78 -9.86 -5.71
N TYR A 37 -1.50 -9.63 -5.99
CA TYR A 37 -0.54 -9.07 -5.05
C TYR A 37 -0.94 -7.67 -4.56
N LEU A 38 -1.40 -6.81 -5.47
CA LEU A 38 -1.89 -5.46 -5.14
C LEU A 38 -3.17 -5.52 -4.30
N LEU A 39 -4.16 -6.31 -4.70
CA LEU A 39 -5.44 -6.43 -3.98
C LEU A 39 -5.23 -6.94 -2.56
N ILE A 40 -4.39 -7.96 -2.38
CA ILE A 40 -4.05 -8.47 -1.04
C ILE A 40 -3.29 -7.41 -0.24
N GLY A 41 -2.40 -6.64 -0.87
CA GLY A 41 -1.70 -5.55 -0.23
C GLY A 41 -2.63 -4.45 0.28
N VAL A 42 -3.60 -4.06 -0.52
CA VAL A 42 -4.63 -3.09 -0.13
C VAL A 42 -5.48 -3.66 1.00
N TRP A 43 -5.97 -4.89 0.86
CA TRP A 43 -6.77 -5.55 1.89
C TRP A 43 -6.04 -5.66 3.24
N GLN A 44 -4.77 -6.04 3.23
CA GLN A 44 -3.95 -6.15 4.44
C GLN A 44 -3.70 -4.80 5.11
N GLY A 45 -3.47 -3.74 4.30
CA GLY A 45 -3.19 -2.39 4.80
C GLY A 45 -4.43 -1.59 5.20
N MET A 46 -5.60 -1.97 4.70
CA MET A 46 -6.83 -1.19 4.81
C MET A 46 -7.27 -0.98 6.27
N GLY A 47 -7.16 -2.01 7.12
CA GLY A 47 -7.58 -1.91 8.51
C GLY A 47 -6.79 -0.87 9.30
N TRP A 48 -5.47 -0.93 9.21
CA TRP A 48 -4.58 -0.01 9.92
C TRP A 48 -4.69 1.43 9.39
N GLY A 49 -4.75 1.59 8.06
CA GLY A 49 -4.99 2.88 7.43
C GLY A 49 -6.31 3.52 7.83
N THR A 50 -7.38 2.73 7.92
CA THR A 50 -8.70 3.21 8.33
C THR A 50 -8.69 3.80 9.75
N ILE A 51 -7.97 3.18 10.69
CA ILE A 51 -7.85 3.68 12.08
C ILE A 51 -7.24 5.08 12.11
N ILE A 52 -6.16 5.30 11.33
CA ILE A 52 -5.47 6.59 11.30
C ILE A 52 -6.37 7.68 10.71
N TYR A 53 -7.05 7.40 9.60
CA TYR A 53 -7.99 8.36 8.99
C TYR A 53 -9.19 8.61 9.88
N LEU A 54 -9.72 7.59 10.57
CA LEU A 54 -10.83 7.75 11.50
C LEU A 54 -10.43 8.67 12.67
N ALA A 55 -9.23 8.48 13.23
CA ALA A 55 -8.70 9.34 14.29
C ALA A 55 -8.56 10.80 13.79
N ALA A 56 -8.09 11.01 12.57
CA ALA A 56 -7.99 12.35 11.99
C ALA A 56 -9.37 13.01 11.81
N ILE A 57 -10.37 12.25 11.34
CA ILE A 57 -11.74 12.75 11.15
C ILE A 57 -12.38 13.12 12.50
N THR A 58 -12.17 12.31 13.54
CA THR A 58 -12.71 12.58 14.88
C THR A 58 -12.06 13.81 15.55
N GLY A 59 -10.89 14.24 15.09
CA GLY A 59 -10.22 15.46 15.51
C GLY A 59 -10.82 16.76 14.93
N ILE A 60 -11.71 16.66 13.93
CA ILE A 60 -12.35 17.83 13.36
C ILE A 60 -13.46 18.33 14.31
N SER A 61 -13.55 19.65 14.55
CA SER A 61 -14.57 20.22 15.43
C SER A 61 -15.99 19.88 14.92
N GLY A 62 -16.84 19.37 15.80
CA GLY A 62 -18.24 19.11 15.53
C GLY A 62 -19.04 20.36 15.15
N GLU A 63 -18.66 21.51 15.69
CA GLU A 63 -19.29 22.82 15.42
C GLU A 63 -19.29 23.16 13.93
N LEU A 64 -18.24 22.79 13.18
CA LEU A 64 -18.19 22.99 11.73
C LEU A 64 -19.28 22.20 10.99
N TYR A 65 -19.54 20.98 11.46
CA TYR A 65 -20.59 20.15 10.88
C TYR A 65 -22.00 20.65 11.24
N GLU A 66 -22.18 21.18 12.47
CA GLU A 66 -23.44 21.77 12.92
C GLU A 66 -23.75 23.04 12.16
N ALA A 67 -22.79 23.95 12.01
CA ALA A 67 -22.93 25.17 11.22
C ALA A 67 -23.30 24.84 9.77
N ALA A 68 -22.60 23.89 9.14
CA ALA A 68 -22.92 23.49 7.78
C ALA A 68 -24.30 22.81 7.63
N MET A 69 -24.82 22.17 8.68
CA MET A 69 -26.19 21.63 8.67
C MET A 69 -27.22 22.75 8.73
N ILE A 70 -26.98 23.80 9.51
CA ILE A 70 -27.85 24.97 9.57
C ILE A 70 -27.87 25.69 8.22
N ASP A 71 -26.72 25.76 7.51
CA ASP A 71 -26.60 26.32 6.17
C ASP A 71 -27.22 25.42 5.07
N GLY A 72 -27.82 24.27 5.43
CA GLY A 72 -28.47 23.33 4.51
C GLY A 72 -27.49 22.44 3.71
N ALA A 73 -26.23 22.35 4.10
CA ALA A 73 -25.26 21.51 3.41
C ALA A 73 -25.59 20.01 3.54
N ASN A 74 -25.66 19.34 2.40
CA ASN A 74 -25.86 17.89 2.35
C ASN A 74 -24.58 17.11 2.75
N ARG A 75 -24.67 15.75 2.86
CA ARG A 75 -23.55 14.91 3.28
C ARG A 75 -22.32 15.03 2.36
N TRP A 76 -22.52 15.15 1.05
CA TRP A 76 -21.45 15.29 0.07
C TRP A 76 -20.76 16.64 0.19
N GLN A 77 -21.51 17.71 0.36
CA GLN A 77 -20.96 19.06 0.56
C GLN A 77 -20.11 19.12 1.84
N ARG A 78 -20.57 18.54 2.94
CA ARG A 78 -19.79 18.47 4.19
C ARG A 78 -18.52 17.63 4.03
N MET A 79 -18.60 16.50 3.30
CA MET A 79 -17.43 15.67 3.04
C MET A 79 -16.34 16.45 2.25
N TRP A 80 -16.74 17.15 1.18
CA TRP A 80 -15.78 17.85 0.32
C TRP A 80 -15.27 19.16 0.92
N ASN A 81 -16.08 19.88 1.69
CA ASN A 81 -15.72 21.22 2.19
C ASN A 81 -15.23 21.24 3.64
N ILE A 82 -15.50 20.19 4.43
CA ILE A 82 -15.08 20.11 5.83
C ILE A 82 -14.17 18.91 6.06
N THR A 83 -14.67 17.69 5.77
CA THR A 83 -13.94 16.47 6.13
C THR A 83 -12.63 16.32 5.36
N LEU A 84 -12.66 16.40 4.03
CA LEU A 84 -11.45 16.23 3.22
C LEU A 84 -10.41 17.32 3.47
N PRO A 85 -10.77 18.62 3.52
CA PRO A 85 -9.82 19.64 3.92
C PRO A 85 -9.28 19.46 5.35
N GLY A 86 -10.15 19.07 6.28
CA GLY A 86 -9.77 18.86 7.68
C GLY A 86 -8.76 17.72 7.92
N ILE A 87 -8.76 16.70 7.07
CA ILE A 87 -7.79 15.59 7.17
C ILE A 87 -6.61 15.73 6.19
N ARG A 88 -6.52 16.82 5.43
CA ARG A 88 -5.55 16.99 4.35
C ARG A 88 -4.10 16.83 4.85
N GLY A 89 -3.77 17.41 6.00
CA GLY A 89 -2.45 17.27 6.63
C GLY A 89 -2.10 15.80 6.91
N THR A 90 -3.05 15.03 7.45
CA THR A 90 -2.86 13.59 7.69
C THR A 90 -2.64 12.82 6.39
N VAL A 91 -3.40 13.12 5.33
CA VAL A 91 -3.23 12.50 4.01
C VAL A 91 -1.83 12.77 3.46
N VAL A 92 -1.39 14.03 3.50
CA VAL A 92 -0.05 14.43 3.03
C VAL A 92 1.05 13.75 3.83
N THR A 93 0.96 13.75 5.15
CA THR A 93 1.92 13.08 6.04
C THR A 93 2.05 11.59 5.71
N LEU A 94 0.92 10.88 5.61
CA LEU A 94 0.92 9.45 5.27
C LEU A 94 1.46 9.19 3.86
N LEU A 95 1.18 10.06 2.90
CA LEU A 95 1.71 9.96 1.54
C LEU A 95 3.24 10.10 1.55
N ILE A 96 3.80 11.09 2.25
CA ILE A 96 5.25 11.29 2.39
C ILE A 96 5.90 10.04 3.01
N MET A 97 5.32 9.52 4.11
CA MET A 97 5.82 8.31 4.78
C MET A 97 5.79 7.08 3.87
N ASN A 98 4.74 6.91 3.06
CA ASN A 98 4.62 5.79 2.12
C ASN A 98 5.60 5.91 0.95
N LEU A 99 5.87 7.13 0.45
CA LEU A 99 6.88 7.37 -0.59
C LEU A 99 8.28 6.99 -0.11
N GLY A 100 8.62 7.24 1.15
CA GLY A 100 9.88 6.79 1.74
C GLY A 100 10.05 5.26 1.75
N LYS A 101 8.96 4.52 1.77
CA LYS A 101 8.93 3.05 1.79
C LYS A 101 8.76 2.42 0.40
N VAL A 102 8.67 3.22 -0.66
CA VAL A 102 8.32 2.71 -2.02
C VAL A 102 9.32 1.69 -2.56
N MET A 103 10.61 1.85 -2.21
CA MET A 103 11.65 0.88 -2.56
C MET A 103 11.67 -0.34 -1.64
N GLY A 104 11.04 -0.24 -0.46
CA GLY A 104 10.95 -1.29 0.54
C GLY A 104 9.73 -2.17 0.32
N SER A 105 9.89 -3.26 -0.40
CA SER A 105 8.82 -4.25 -0.57
C SER A 105 8.65 -5.10 0.70
N ASN A 106 7.43 -5.57 0.95
CA ASN A 106 7.20 -6.56 2.00
C ASN A 106 7.79 -7.92 1.57
N TYR A 107 8.96 -8.27 2.11
CA TYR A 107 9.66 -9.54 1.84
C TYR A 107 8.75 -10.74 2.03
N GLU A 108 8.07 -10.82 3.18
CA GLU A 108 7.22 -11.98 3.54
C GLU A 108 6.13 -12.22 2.49
N ARG A 109 5.48 -11.16 2.03
CA ARG A 109 4.44 -11.26 1.02
C ARG A 109 5.03 -11.64 -0.35
N LEU A 110 6.20 -11.12 -0.70
CA LEU A 110 6.88 -11.48 -1.94
C LEU A 110 7.33 -12.94 -1.94
N ASP A 111 7.87 -13.42 -0.82
CA ASP A 111 8.31 -14.80 -0.65
C ASP A 111 7.15 -15.79 -0.74
N GLN A 112 6.01 -15.48 -0.11
CA GLN A 112 4.82 -16.34 -0.13
C GLN A 112 4.10 -16.38 -1.48
N PHE A 113 4.08 -15.30 -2.23
CA PHE A 113 3.36 -15.19 -3.51
C PHE A 113 4.28 -15.33 -4.72
N GLY A 114 5.59 -15.18 -4.55
CA GLY A 114 6.57 -15.37 -5.61
C GLY A 114 6.72 -16.83 -6.01
N ASN A 115 6.98 -17.05 -7.28
CA ASN A 115 7.34 -18.37 -7.83
C ASN A 115 8.17 -18.20 -9.11
N THR A 116 8.70 -19.32 -9.63
CA THR A 116 9.58 -19.33 -10.80
C THR A 116 8.92 -18.79 -12.07
N GLN A 117 7.60 -18.93 -12.23
CA GLN A 117 6.87 -18.51 -13.44
C GLN A 117 6.69 -17.00 -13.52
N VAL A 118 6.64 -16.32 -12.37
CA VAL A 118 6.48 -14.87 -12.25
C VAL A 118 7.71 -14.20 -11.67
N LYS A 119 8.87 -14.86 -11.72
CA LYS A 119 10.11 -14.37 -11.12
C LYS A 119 10.49 -12.96 -11.58
N ASP A 120 10.25 -12.63 -12.83
CA ASP A 120 10.52 -11.29 -13.40
C ASP A 120 9.75 -10.17 -12.67
N PHE A 121 8.59 -10.48 -12.10
CA PHE A 121 7.73 -9.54 -11.37
C PHE A 121 7.91 -9.64 -9.85
N SER A 122 8.13 -10.84 -9.33
CA SER A 122 8.21 -11.10 -7.89
C SER A 122 9.61 -10.91 -7.32
N TYR A 123 10.67 -11.00 -8.14
CA TYR A 123 12.05 -10.85 -7.69
C TYR A 123 12.42 -9.38 -7.53
N GLN A 124 12.04 -8.83 -6.39
CA GLN A 124 12.29 -7.43 -6.04
C GLN A 124 13.49 -7.30 -5.10
N LEU A 125 13.85 -6.06 -4.80
CA LEU A 125 15.04 -5.73 -4.03
C LEU A 125 15.09 -6.44 -2.66
N ALA A 126 13.94 -6.59 -1.99
CA ALA A 126 13.85 -7.28 -0.71
C ALA A 126 14.24 -8.77 -0.82
N ILE A 127 13.78 -9.46 -1.86
CA ILE A 127 14.17 -10.86 -2.13
C ILE A 127 15.66 -10.95 -2.48
N TYR A 128 16.18 -10.01 -3.28
CA TYR A 128 17.60 -9.95 -3.61
C TYR A 128 18.48 -9.79 -2.36
N ILE A 129 18.12 -8.89 -1.46
CA ILE A 129 18.85 -8.65 -0.20
C ILE A 129 18.86 -9.94 0.65
N TYR A 130 17.72 -10.61 0.74
CA TYR A 130 17.63 -11.89 1.46
C TYR A 130 18.49 -12.97 0.81
N ASP A 131 18.37 -13.22 -0.48
CA ASP A 131 19.11 -14.25 -1.21
C ASP A 131 20.63 -14.03 -1.15
N LYS A 132 21.08 -12.79 -1.31
CA LYS A 132 22.52 -12.47 -1.27
C LYS A 132 23.05 -12.38 0.16
N GLY A 133 22.27 -11.79 1.07
CA GLY A 133 22.66 -11.63 2.47
C GLY A 133 22.64 -12.94 3.22
N LEU A 134 21.46 -13.51 3.39
CA LEU A 134 21.25 -14.67 4.25
C LEU A 134 21.51 -16.00 3.52
N ALA A 135 20.94 -16.21 2.34
CA ALA A 135 21.08 -17.48 1.65
C ALA A 135 22.47 -17.70 1.04
N SER A 136 23.18 -16.64 0.61
CA SER A 136 24.51 -16.72 0.00
C SER A 136 25.64 -16.19 0.90
N ALA A 137 25.36 -15.79 2.14
CA ALA A 137 26.30 -15.22 3.12
C ALA A 137 27.14 -14.03 2.59
N LYS A 138 26.62 -13.28 1.57
CA LYS A 138 27.27 -12.09 1.01
C LYS A 138 26.78 -10.83 1.72
N PHE A 139 27.04 -10.73 3.01
CA PHE A 139 26.52 -9.67 3.88
C PHE A 139 26.91 -8.27 3.42
N SER A 140 28.15 -8.06 2.98
CA SER A 140 28.62 -6.75 2.51
C SER A 140 27.79 -6.24 1.32
N MET A 141 27.47 -7.13 0.38
CA MET A 141 26.66 -6.77 -0.79
C MET A 141 25.21 -6.47 -0.41
N ALA A 142 24.61 -7.29 0.45
CA ALA A 142 23.26 -7.08 0.95
C ALA A 142 23.14 -5.75 1.73
N THR A 143 24.14 -5.46 2.58
CA THR A 143 24.20 -4.20 3.33
C THR A 143 24.35 -3.00 2.39
N ALA A 144 25.21 -3.07 1.37
CA ALA A 144 25.36 -2.00 0.39
C ALA A 144 24.05 -1.70 -0.36
N VAL A 145 23.32 -2.73 -0.78
CA VAL A 145 22.03 -2.59 -1.45
C VAL A 145 20.96 -2.03 -0.50
N GLY A 146 20.93 -2.48 0.75
CA GLY A 146 20.03 -1.96 1.79
C GLY A 146 20.30 -0.48 2.13
N LEU A 147 21.57 -0.08 2.21
CA LEU A 147 21.97 1.32 2.39
C LEU A 147 21.54 2.18 1.20
N PHE A 148 21.76 1.71 -0.02
CA PHE A 148 21.29 2.39 -1.23
C PHE A 148 19.78 2.59 -1.21
N GLN A 149 19.03 1.54 -0.88
CA GLN A 149 17.57 1.59 -0.74
C GLN A 149 17.14 2.64 0.29
N SER A 150 17.79 2.67 1.45
CA SER A 150 17.50 3.64 2.52
C SER A 150 17.82 5.07 2.09
N LEU A 151 18.92 5.27 1.35
CA LEU A 151 19.31 6.58 0.82
C LEU A 151 18.26 7.09 -0.18
N VAL A 152 17.82 6.24 -1.10
CA VAL A 152 16.75 6.60 -2.06
C VAL A 152 15.45 6.94 -1.31
N GLY A 153 15.07 6.13 -0.31
CA GLY A 153 13.91 6.40 0.53
C GLY A 153 14.00 7.76 1.24
N LEU A 154 15.16 8.08 1.80
CA LEU A 154 15.40 9.38 2.45
C LEU A 154 15.25 10.54 1.46
N VAL A 155 15.87 10.43 0.28
CA VAL A 155 15.75 11.46 -0.77
C VAL A 155 14.29 11.67 -1.18
N LEU A 156 13.52 10.58 -1.35
CA LEU A 156 12.10 10.66 -1.69
C LEU A 156 11.28 11.34 -0.59
N VAL A 157 11.55 11.05 0.68
CA VAL A 157 10.89 11.73 1.82
C VAL A 157 11.19 13.22 1.80
N LEU A 158 12.47 13.61 1.69
CA LEU A 158 12.87 15.02 1.69
C LEU A 158 12.29 15.79 0.51
N LEU A 159 12.27 15.20 -0.69
CA LEU A 159 11.67 15.80 -1.88
C LEU A 159 10.16 15.97 -1.71
N SER A 160 9.47 14.93 -1.21
CA SER A 160 8.03 14.95 -1.00
C SER A 160 7.62 15.96 0.06
N ASP A 161 8.38 16.06 1.17
CA ASP A 161 8.18 17.06 2.21
C ASP A 161 8.32 18.49 1.65
N ARG A 162 9.36 18.71 0.84
CA ARG A 162 9.58 20.01 0.22
C ARG A 162 8.46 20.39 -0.76
N ILE A 163 7.98 19.42 -1.53
CA ILE A 163 6.84 19.64 -2.44
C ILE A 163 5.57 19.94 -1.65
N ALA A 164 5.30 19.23 -0.56
CA ALA A 164 4.13 19.45 0.29
C ALA A 164 4.15 20.89 0.85
N LYS A 165 5.28 21.35 1.37
CA LYS A 165 5.45 22.73 1.86
C LYS A 165 5.26 23.79 0.76
N MET A 166 5.74 23.54 -0.44
CA MET A 166 5.52 24.44 -1.59
C MET A 166 4.04 24.54 -1.99
N LEU A 167 3.25 23.51 -1.72
CA LEU A 167 1.81 23.48 -1.95
C LEU A 167 0.98 24.03 -0.77
N GLY A 168 1.66 24.58 0.25
CA GLY A 168 1.03 25.20 1.42
C GLY A 168 0.55 24.19 2.47
N GLU A 169 1.07 22.97 2.45
CA GLU A 169 0.78 21.95 3.44
C GLU A 169 1.81 21.93 4.56
N GLU A 170 1.40 21.46 5.74
CA GLU A 170 2.36 21.16 6.80
C GLU A 170 3.21 19.96 6.38
N GLY A 171 4.53 20.14 6.30
CA GLY A 171 5.46 19.07 6.04
C GLY A 171 5.62 18.13 7.24
N LEU A 172 6.44 17.10 7.07
CA LEU A 172 6.77 16.15 8.14
C LEU A 172 7.94 16.67 9.01
N LEU A 173 8.84 17.48 8.45
CA LEU A 173 10.11 17.96 9.03
C LEU A 173 10.09 19.46 9.32
#